data_52485c76eb445d8ce5b0295ebbf0e21e
#
_entry.id   52485c76eb445d8ce5b0295ebbf0e21e
#
_cell.length_a   1.000
_cell.length_b   1.000
_cell.length_c   1.000
_cell.angle_alpha   90.00
_cell.angle_beta   90.00
_cell.angle_gamma   90.00
#
_symmetry.space_group_name_H-M   'P 1'
#
loop_
_entity.id
_entity.type
_entity.pdbx_description
1 polymer ?
#
loop_
_entity_poly.entity_id
_entity_poly.type
_entity_poly.pdbx_seq_one_letter_code
_entity_poly.pdbx_strand_id
1 'polypeptide(L)'
;FKVTLDQKIDTLKALDKVKLSGSVSGMDNGVIELSMRESRRNKNLFLGDPEHPEDSLEVVYDGTLVYSEKVPVTGGRYETEFITPRKISFGDTAVELTAWAYSSDERAIGRYRAGGITISGFSAYADSIQDTVPPTISIQNCFAKGSENSYADGQTVRLQSPACLQVIIEDSTALDFREYADEGISLEVEGIEYPYH
;
A
#
# COMPACT_ATOMS: atom_id res chain seq x y z
N PHE A 1 6.26 -21.66 -6.02
CA PHE A 1 6.42 -21.24 -4.61
C PHE A 1 5.08 -21.27 -3.89
N LYS A 2 5.10 -21.62 -2.60
CA LYS A 2 3.91 -21.55 -1.74
C LYS A 2 4.20 -20.56 -0.62
N VAL A 3 3.41 -19.50 -0.56
CA VAL A 3 3.46 -18.52 0.53
C VAL A 3 2.53 -18.96 1.65
N THR A 4 2.98 -18.86 2.88
CA THR A 4 2.19 -19.13 4.08
C THR A 4 2.38 -18.03 5.11
N LEU A 5 1.35 -17.76 5.90
CA LEU A 5 1.39 -16.87 7.05
C LEU A 5 1.49 -17.72 8.32
N ASP A 6 2.30 -17.31 9.30
CA ASP A 6 2.46 -18.05 10.56
C ASP A 6 1.23 -17.89 11.48
N GLN A 7 0.61 -16.72 11.42
CA GLN A 7 -0.57 -16.42 12.24
C GLN A 7 -1.69 -15.88 11.36
N LYS A 8 -2.89 -16.38 11.56
CA LYS A 8 -4.09 -15.83 10.94
C LYS A 8 -4.42 -14.49 11.59
N ILE A 9 -4.69 -13.49 10.76
CA ILE A 9 -5.19 -12.19 11.19
C ILE A 9 -6.69 -12.17 10.93
N ASP A 10 -7.48 -12.11 11.99
CA ASP A 10 -8.94 -12.04 11.89
C ASP A 10 -9.48 -10.63 12.14
N THR A 11 -8.73 -9.81 12.87
CA THR A 11 -9.15 -8.46 13.27
C THR A 11 -7.96 -7.52 13.30
N LEU A 12 -8.15 -6.29 12.81
CA LEU A 12 -7.25 -5.15 12.94
C LEU A 12 -7.91 -4.06 13.79
N LYS A 13 -7.11 -3.23 14.41
CA LYS A 13 -7.55 -2.01 15.09
C LYS A 13 -6.77 -0.82 14.53
N ALA A 14 -7.37 0.36 14.53
CA ALA A 14 -6.63 1.58 14.19
C ALA A 14 -5.51 1.83 15.21
N LEU A 15 -4.36 2.29 14.73
CA LEU A 15 -3.16 2.51 15.54
C LEU A 15 -2.71 1.27 16.30
N ASP A 16 -2.88 0.09 15.72
CA ASP A 16 -2.37 -1.15 16.28
C ASP A 16 -1.05 -1.55 15.62
N LYS A 17 -0.18 -2.14 16.43
CA LYS A 17 1.09 -2.67 15.98
C LYS A 17 0.88 -4.09 15.48
N VAL A 18 1.00 -4.29 14.19
CA VAL A 18 0.74 -5.56 13.52
C VAL A 18 2.05 -6.18 13.08
N LYS A 19 2.27 -7.41 13.47
CA LYS A 19 3.40 -8.22 13.04
C LYS A 19 2.93 -9.22 11.98
N LEU A 20 3.59 -9.24 10.83
CA LEU A 20 3.40 -10.21 9.77
C LEU A 20 4.65 -11.07 9.64
N SER A 21 4.49 -12.37 9.74
CA SER A 21 5.57 -13.32 9.50
C SER A 21 5.06 -14.55 8.78
N GLY A 22 5.96 -15.21 8.07
CA GLY A 22 5.60 -16.41 7.33
C GLY A 22 6.76 -17.04 6.60
N SER A 23 6.42 -17.95 5.71
CA SER A 23 7.42 -18.66 4.89
C SER A 23 7.02 -18.72 3.42
N VAL A 24 8.03 -18.83 2.58
CA VAL A 24 7.91 -19.05 1.13
C VAL A 24 8.64 -20.35 0.79
N SER A 25 7.90 -21.45 0.66
CA SER A 25 8.52 -22.74 0.35
C SER A 25 9.04 -22.79 -1.10
N GLY A 26 10.27 -23.29 -1.25
CA GLY A 26 10.95 -23.35 -2.53
C GLY A 26 11.76 -22.08 -2.88
N MET A 27 11.79 -21.08 -2.01
CA MET A 27 12.57 -19.86 -2.15
C MET A 27 13.46 -19.68 -0.93
N ASP A 28 14.77 -19.65 -1.13
CA ASP A 28 15.72 -19.33 -0.04
C ASP A 28 15.89 -17.82 0.13
N ASN A 29 16.01 -17.10 -0.99
CA ASN A 29 16.16 -15.65 -0.98
C ASN A 29 15.31 -15.01 -2.08
N GLY A 30 14.76 -13.85 -1.80
CA GLY A 30 13.90 -13.11 -2.70
C GLY A 30 13.23 -11.95 -2.02
N VAL A 31 12.09 -11.54 -2.56
CA VAL A 31 11.28 -10.45 -2.03
C VAL A 31 9.82 -10.92 -1.93
N ILE A 32 9.14 -10.54 -0.89
CA ILE A 32 7.68 -10.64 -0.79
C ILE A 32 7.09 -9.25 -0.72
N GLU A 33 6.15 -8.96 -1.59
CA GLU A 33 5.34 -7.74 -1.56
C GLU A 33 4.04 -8.06 -0.82
N LEU A 34 3.84 -7.40 0.29
CA LEU A 34 2.67 -7.50 1.14
C LEU A 34 1.78 -6.28 0.91
N SER A 35 0.49 -6.48 0.73
CA SER A 35 -0.46 -5.37 0.69
C SER A 35 -1.75 -5.74 1.40
N MET A 36 -2.30 -4.80 2.14
CA MET A 36 -3.63 -4.88 2.74
C MET A 36 -4.51 -3.79 2.16
N ARG A 37 -5.69 -4.17 1.70
CA ARG A 37 -6.69 -3.23 1.17
C ARG A 37 -8.03 -3.48 1.83
N GLU A 38 -8.80 -2.41 2.02
CA GLU A 38 -10.21 -2.52 2.35
C GLU A 38 -10.96 -3.25 1.22
N SER A 39 -12.14 -3.76 1.53
CA SER A 39 -12.99 -4.39 0.51
C SER A 39 -13.33 -3.42 -0.61
N ARG A 40 -13.51 -3.98 -1.79
CA ARG A 40 -14.00 -3.25 -2.96
C ARG A 40 -15.30 -2.51 -2.64
N ARG A 41 -15.43 -1.34 -3.20
CA ARG A 41 -16.60 -0.48 -3.06
C ARG A 41 -17.26 -0.28 -4.42
N ASN A 42 -18.58 -0.22 -4.40
CA ASN A 42 -19.36 0.14 -5.57
C ASN A 42 -19.75 1.62 -5.48
N LYS A 43 -19.57 2.35 -6.55
CA LYS A 43 -20.04 3.73 -6.70
C LYS A 43 -20.85 3.87 -7.97
N ASN A 44 -22.02 4.46 -7.86
CA ASN A 44 -22.79 4.83 -9.03
C ASN A 44 -22.27 6.18 -9.53
N LEU A 45 -21.71 6.18 -10.73
CA LEU A 45 -21.34 7.40 -11.45
C LEU A 45 -22.54 7.81 -12.30
N PHE A 46 -23.05 9.00 -12.08
CA PHE A 46 -24.10 9.58 -12.92
C PHE A 46 -23.44 10.08 -14.21
N LEU A 47 -23.85 9.51 -15.35
CA LEU A 47 -23.26 9.82 -16.66
C LEU A 47 -23.98 10.97 -17.39
N GLY A 48 -25.09 11.46 -16.85
CA GLY A 48 -25.94 12.40 -17.51
C GLY A 48 -26.54 13.47 -16.62
N ASP A 49 -27.71 13.97 -17.03
CA ASP A 49 -28.48 14.96 -16.34
C ASP A 49 -28.92 14.41 -14.95
N PRO A 50 -28.80 15.20 -13.87
CA PRO A 50 -29.35 14.85 -12.56
C PRO A 50 -30.84 14.50 -12.56
N GLU A 51 -31.58 14.91 -13.59
CA GLU A 51 -32.99 14.59 -13.80
C GLU A 51 -33.22 13.15 -14.34
N HIS A 52 -32.13 12.49 -14.77
CA HIS A 52 -32.16 11.11 -15.29
C HIS A 52 -31.24 10.19 -14.45
N PRO A 53 -31.59 9.89 -13.18
CA PRO A 53 -30.79 9.06 -12.29
C PRO A 53 -30.61 7.60 -12.78
N GLU A 54 -31.43 7.15 -13.72
CA GLU A 54 -31.30 5.87 -14.41
C GLU A 54 -30.04 5.78 -15.28
N ASP A 55 -29.49 6.91 -15.73
CA ASP A 55 -28.25 6.98 -16.49
C ASP A 55 -27.01 6.92 -15.58
N SER A 56 -26.98 5.91 -14.73
CA SER A 56 -25.85 5.66 -13.82
C SER A 56 -25.06 4.42 -14.21
N LEU A 57 -23.75 4.51 -14.11
CA LEU A 57 -22.83 3.39 -14.25
C LEU A 57 -22.35 2.96 -12.86
N GLU A 58 -22.59 1.70 -12.50
CA GLU A 58 -21.98 1.12 -11.31
C GLU A 58 -20.51 0.80 -11.60
N VAL A 59 -19.61 1.48 -10.92
CA VAL A 59 -18.16 1.25 -11.00
C VAL A 59 -17.68 0.61 -9.71
N VAL A 60 -16.97 -0.51 -9.88
CA VAL A 60 -16.31 -1.21 -8.77
C VAL A 60 -14.85 -0.76 -8.74
N TYR A 61 -14.42 -0.23 -7.60
CA TYR A 61 -13.02 0.12 -7.40
C TYR A 61 -12.44 -0.58 -6.18
N ASP A 62 -11.13 -0.74 -6.21
CA ASP A 62 -10.40 -1.34 -5.11
C ASP A 62 -10.55 -0.48 -3.85
N GLY A 63 -10.63 -1.12 -2.70
CA GLY A 63 -10.70 -0.43 -1.43
C GLY A 63 -9.38 0.29 -1.11
N THR A 64 -9.44 1.20 -0.15
CA THR A 64 -8.31 1.99 0.30
C THR A 64 -7.14 1.08 0.71
N LEU A 65 -5.93 1.46 0.32
CA LEU A 65 -4.72 0.78 0.76
C LEU A 65 -4.49 1.07 2.24
N VAL A 66 -4.39 0.03 3.04
CA VAL A 66 -4.14 0.09 4.49
C VAL A 66 -2.65 -0.06 4.78
N TYR A 67 -1.98 -0.90 3.97
CA TYR A 67 -0.57 -1.22 4.14
C TYR A 67 0.01 -1.76 2.84
N SER A 68 1.26 -1.39 2.53
CA SER A 68 2.03 -1.97 1.43
C SER A 68 3.52 -1.90 1.74
N GLU A 69 4.20 -3.04 1.61
CA GLU A 69 5.65 -3.11 1.82
C GLU A 69 6.27 -4.24 1.00
N LYS A 70 7.54 -4.03 0.59
CA LYS A 70 8.41 -5.06 0.01
C LYS A 70 9.39 -5.55 1.06
N VAL A 71 9.21 -6.79 1.49
CA VAL A 71 9.95 -7.40 2.59
C VAL A 71 10.95 -8.42 2.01
N PRO A 72 12.23 -8.43 2.43
CA PRO A 72 13.18 -9.45 2.02
C PRO A 72 12.79 -10.84 2.56
N VAL A 73 12.93 -11.84 1.72
CA VAL A 73 12.84 -13.26 2.11
C VAL A 73 14.26 -13.78 2.29
N THR A 74 14.56 -14.34 3.47
CA THR A 74 15.86 -14.91 3.79
C THR A 74 15.68 -16.30 4.43
N GLY A 75 16.34 -17.29 3.91
CA GLY A 75 16.17 -18.68 4.34
C GLY A 75 14.72 -19.16 4.24
N GLY A 76 13.99 -18.70 3.23
CA GLY A 76 12.58 -19.03 3.04
C GLY A 76 11.62 -18.36 4.03
N ARG A 77 12.09 -17.40 4.84
CA ARG A 77 11.30 -16.71 5.86
C ARG A 77 11.21 -15.22 5.60
N TYR A 78 10.09 -14.61 6.00
CA TYR A 78 9.90 -13.17 6.01
C TYR A 78 9.25 -12.72 7.31
N GLU A 79 9.54 -11.51 7.72
CA GLU A 79 8.96 -10.86 8.90
C GLU A 79 8.95 -9.36 8.69
N THR A 80 7.84 -8.73 9.04
CA THR A 80 7.69 -7.27 9.09
C THR A 80 6.75 -6.86 10.19
N GLU A 81 6.78 -5.58 10.53
CA GLU A 81 5.93 -4.98 11.55
C GLU A 81 5.52 -3.58 11.08
N PHE A 82 4.25 -3.24 11.22
CA PHE A 82 3.73 -1.93 10.87
C PHE A 82 2.67 -1.46 11.87
N ILE A 83 2.36 -0.16 11.82
CA ILE A 83 1.27 0.43 12.59
C ILE A 83 0.13 0.70 11.62
N THR A 84 -1.08 0.22 11.95
CA THR A 84 -2.27 0.47 11.14
C THR A 84 -2.63 1.96 11.14
N PRO A 85 -3.13 2.52 10.04
CA PRO A 85 -3.51 3.93 9.96
C PRO A 85 -4.53 4.33 11.05
N ARG A 86 -4.44 5.57 11.51
CA ARG A 86 -5.42 6.13 12.44
C ARG A 86 -6.82 6.21 11.84
N LYS A 87 -6.88 6.59 10.58
CA LYS A 87 -8.12 6.76 9.83
C LYS A 87 -8.35 5.55 8.92
N ILE A 88 -8.76 4.46 9.48
CA ILE A 88 -9.15 3.23 8.80
C ILE A 88 -10.68 3.10 8.90
N SER A 89 -11.34 2.60 7.86
CA SER A 89 -12.80 2.47 7.88
C SER A 89 -13.25 1.40 8.86
N PHE A 90 -14.07 1.78 9.82
CA PHE A 90 -14.69 0.86 10.78
C PHE A 90 -16.00 0.31 10.22
N GLY A 91 -16.35 -0.89 10.62
CA GLY A 91 -17.63 -1.54 10.31
C GLY A 91 -17.46 -2.84 9.50
N ASP A 92 -18.47 -3.15 8.69
CA ASP A 92 -18.55 -4.41 7.93
C ASP A 92 -17.58 -4.49 6.74
N THR A 93 -16.72 -3.49 6.55
CA THR A 93 -15.67 -3.54 5.53
C THR A 93 -14.58 -4.50 5.95
N ALA A 94 -14.51 -5.63 5.27
CA ALA A 94 -13.42 -6.57 5.46
C ALA A 94 -12.15 -6.04 4.77
N VAL A 95 -11.00 -6.27 5.38
CA VAL A 95 -9.69 -6.05 4.76
C VAL A 95 -9.22 -7.35 4.12
N GLU A 96 -8.55 -7.22 3.01
CA GLU A 96 -7.89 -8.31 2.31
C GLU A 96 -6.37 -8.14 2.37
N LEU A 97 -5.66 -9.18 2.82
CA LEU A 97 -4.22 -9.29 2.73
C LEU A 97 -3.86 -10.06 1.45
N THR A 98 -3.03 -9.47 0.63
CA THR A 98 -2.40 -10.13 -0.52
C THR A 98 -0.89 -10.14 -0.33
N ALA A 99 -0.26 -11.25 -0.67
CA ALA A 99 1.18 -11.38 -0.67
C ALA A 99 1.66 -11.96 -2.01
N TRP A 100 2.67 -11.34 -2.60
CA TRP A 100 3.33 -11.79 -3.81
C TRP A 100 4.81 -12.00 -3.54
N ALA A 101 5.29 -13.23 -3.67
CA ALA A 101 6.70 -13.55 -3.50
C ALA A 101 7.34 -13.84 -4.84
N TYR A 102 8.50 -13.27 -5.08
CA TYR A 102 9.28 -13.48 -6.29
C TYR A 102 10.76 -13.66 -5.96
N SER A 103 11.39 -14.56 -6.71
CA SER A 103 12.84 -14.80 -6.62
C SER A 103 13.62 -13.58 -7.11
N SER A 104 14.89 -13.51 -6.75
CA SER A 104 15.79 -12.42 -7.16
C SER A 104 15.96 -12.29 -8.69
N ASP A 105 15.69 -13.35 -9.43
CA ASP A 105 15.70 -13.37 -10.91
C ASP A 105 14.30 -13.19 -11.52
N GLU A 106 13.27 -12.91 -10.69
CA GLU A 106 11.86 -12.67 -11.05
C GLU A 106 11.20 -13.80 -11.87
N ARG A 107 11.81 -14.99 -11.92
CA ARG A 107 11.34 -16.12 -12.75
C ARG A 107 10.28 -16.96 -12.08
N ALA A 108 10.19 -16.90 -10.76
CA ALA A 108 9.24 -17.70 -10.01
C ALA A 108 8.42 -16.82 -9.06
N ILE A 109 7.11 -17.03 -9.06
CA ILE A 109 6.15 -16.22 -8.31
C ILE A 109 5.34 -17.12 -7.39
N GLY A 110 5.19 -16.71 -6.13
CA GLY A 110 4.26 -17.28 -5.18
C GLY A 110 3.19 -16.26 -4.78
N ARG A 111 1.97 -16.72 -4.55
CA ARG A 111 0.86 -15.86 -4.13
C ARG A 111 0.19 -16.40 -2.89
N TYR A 112 -0.23 -15.49 -2.02
CA TYR A 112 -1.14 -15.74 -0.89
C TYR A 112 -2.24 -14.68 -0.87
N ARG A 113 -3.43 -15.05 -0.45
CA ARG A 113 -4.55 -14.15 -0.27
C ARG A 113 -5.38 -14.59 0.92
N ALA A 114 -5.68 -13.66 1.82
CA ALA A 114 -6.60 -13.85 2.93
C ALA A 114 -7.55 -12.66 3.00
N GLY A 115 -8.84 -12.94 3.02
CA GLY A 115 -9.88 -11.92 3.16
C GLY A 115 -10.66 -12.12 4.47
N GLY A 116 -11.61 -11.23 4.72
CA GLY A 116 -12.48 -11.29 5.88
C GLY A 116 -11.83 -10.79 7.18
N ILE A 117 -10.75 -10.02 7.07
CA ILE A 117 -10.13 -9.35 8.22
C ILE A 117 -11.01 -8.16 8.60
N THR A 118 -11.58 -8.17 9.80
CA THR A 118 -12.45 -7.09 10.27
C THR A 118 -11.65 -5.96 10.92
N ILE A 119 -12.19 -4.74 10.87
CA ILE A 119 -11.61 -3.58 11.56
C ILE A 119 -12.50 -3.23 12.74
N SER A 120 -11.94 -3.23 13.95
CA SER A 120 -12.72 -3.01 15.18
C SER A 120 -12.04 -2.05 16.15
N GLY A 121 -12.51 -0.79 16.18
CA GLY A 121 -12.08 0.19 17.18
C GLY A 121 -10.61 0.58 17.10
N PHE A 122 -10.11 1.16 18.18
CA PHE A 122 -8.73 1.62 18.34
C PHE A 122 -7.92 0.66 19.19
N SER A 123 -6.62 0.62 18.95
CA SER A 123 -5.66 -0.06 19.82
C SER A 123 -5.68 0.55 21.22
N ALA A 124 -5.43 -0.27 22.24
CA ALA A 124 -5.22 0.21 23.61
C ALA A 124 -3.97 1.12 23.74
N TYR A 125 -3.11 1.07 22.76
CA TYR A 125 -1.88 1.88 22.70
C TYR A 125 -2.01 3.14 21.83
N ALA A 126 -3.20 3.42 21.30
CA ALA A 126 -3.45 4.54 20.39
C ALA A 126 -2.98 5.89 20.95
N ASP A 127 -3.18 6.13 22.24
CA ASP A 127 -2.77 7.38 22.90
C ASP A 127 -1.25 7.48 23.11
N SER A 128 -0.52 6.38 23.06
CA SER A 128 0.94 6.34 23.19
C SER A 128 1.70 6.47 21.86
N ILE A 129 1.01 6.33 20.75
CA ILE A 129 1.59 6.47 19.43
C ILE A 129 1.56 7.95 19.06
N GLN A 130 2.69 8.62 19.27
CA GLN A 130 2.95 9.97 18.82
C GLN A 130 3.90 9.90 17.63
N ASP A 131 3.34 9.97 16.44
CA ASP A 131 4.15 10.16 15.25
C ASP A 131 4.51 11.64 15.12
N THR A 132 5.78 11.93 15.26
CA THR A 132 6.34 13.27 15.13
C THR A 132 7.38 13.35 14.02
N VAL A 133 7.62 12.24 13.35
CA VAL A 133 8.60 12.15 12.26
C VAL A 133 7.84 12.22 10.93
N PRO A 134 8.08 13.23 10.10
CA PRO A 134 7.44 13.30 8.79
C PRO A 134 7.93 12.17 7.88
N PRO A 135 7.11 11.73 6.89
CA PRO A 135 7.52 10.74 5.90
C PRO A 135 8.77 11.23 5.12
N THR A 136 9.61 10.28 4.76
CA THR A 136 10.74 10.51 3.87
C THR A 136 10.30 10.27 2.44
N ILE A 137 10.56 11.24 1.57
CA ILE A 137 10.23 11.14 0.15
C ILE A 137 11.53 11.09 -0.65
N SER A 138 11.66 10.09 -1.51
CA SER A 138 12.75 10.00 -2.48
C SER A 138 12.22 9.79 -3.88
N ILE A 139 12.92 10.36 -4.86
CA ILE A 139 12.57 10.25 -6.28
C ILE A 139 13.72 9.58 -7.01
N GLN A 140 13.42 8.55 -7.78
CA GLN A 140 14.40 7.77 -8.53
C GLN A 140 14.01 7.67 -10.00
N ASN A 141 15.00 7.45 -10.86
CA ASN A 141 14.76 7.15 -12.26
C ASN A 141 14.54 5.64 -12.43
N CYS A 142 13.39 5.22 -12.92
CA CYS A 142 13.04 3.81 -13.10
C CYS A 142 13.93 3.05 -14.08
N PHE A 143 14.56 3.74 -15.03
CA PHE A 143 15.39 3.09 -16.06
C PHE A 143 16.87 2.99 -15.69
N ALA A 144 17.26 3.63 -14.60
CA ALA A 144 18.64 3.61 -14.17
C ALA A 144 18.89 2.47 -13.17
N LYS A 145 20.01 1.78 -13.33
CA LYS A 145 20.42 0.70 -12.41
C LYS A 145 21.43 1.26 -11.41
N GLY A 146 21.13 1.15 -10.12
CA GLY A 146 22.04 1.50 -9.03
C GLY A 146 21.60 2.73 -8.21
N SER A 147 22.23 2.94 -7.06
CA SER A 147 21.94 3.99 -6.09
C SER A 147 22.26 5.43 -6.53
N GLU A 148 22.81 5.62 -7.70
CA GLU A 148 23.25 6.94 -8.19
C GLU A 148 22.11 7.77 -8.82
N ASN A 149 20.88 7.29 -8.77
CA ASN A 149 19.75 7.87 -9.49
C ASN A 149 18.63 8.41 -8.59
N SER A 150 18.93 8.64 -7.32
CA SER A 150 18.04 9.39 -6.44
C SER A 150 18.26 10.89 -6.65
N TYR A 151 17.19 11.64 -6.68
CA TYR A 151 17.21 13.09 -6.84
C TYR A 151 16.96 13.77 -5.50
N ALA A 152 17.79 14.77 -5.18
CA ALA A 152 17.60 15.57 -3.98
C ALA A 152 16.47 16.57 -4.15
N ASP A 153 15.85 16.95 -3.06
CA ASP A 153 14.85 18.01 -3.01
C ASP A 153 15.41 19.32 -3.61
N GLY A 154 14.60 19.98 -4.45
CA GLY A 154 14.99 21.19 -5.18
C GLY A 154 15.97 20.98 -6.34
N GLN A 155 16.35 19.76 -6.64
CA GLN A 155 17.25 19.47 -7.77
C GLN A 155 16.53 19.59 -9.12
N THR A 156 17.10 20.34 -10.04
CA THR A 156 16.65 20.35 -11.43
C THR A 156 17.25 19.19 -12.21
N VAL A 157 16.42 18.33 -12.75
CA VAL A 157 16.82 17.14 -13.50
C VAL A 157 16.35 17.23 -14.95
N ARG A 158 17.24 16.92 -15.89
CA ARG A 158 16.86 16.74 -17.30
C ARG A 158 16.59 15.27 -17.57
N LEU A 159 15.34 14.95 -17.83
CA LEU A 159 14.93 13.59 -18.21
C LEU A 159 15.00 13.42 -19.72
N GLN A 160 15.52 12.28 -20.19
CA GLN A 160 15.47 11.89 -21.60
C GLN A 160 14.22 11.03 -21.83
N SER A 161 13.55 11.22 -22.95
CA SER A 161 12.38 10.42 -23.32
C SER A 161 12.82 9.03 -23.87
N PRO A 162 12.16 7.93 -23.45
CA PRO A 162 11.08 7.88 -22.45
C PRO A 162 11.59 8.13 -21.04
N ALA A 163 10.82 8.88 -20.22
CA ALA A 163 11.15 9.15 -18.84
C ALA A 163 10.22 8.38 -17.90
N CYS A 164 10.79 7.85 -16.83
CA CYS A 164 10.04 7.24 -15.75
C CYS A 164 10.62 7.71 -14.41
N LEU A 165 9.77 8.24 -13.55
CA LEU A 165 10.12 8.61 -12.19
C LEU A 165 9.38 7.68 -11.22
N GLN A 166 10.12 7.13 -10.28
CA GLN A 166 9.58 6.39 -9.15
C GLN A 166 9.66 7.28 -7.92
N VAL A 167 8.52 7.56 -7.32
CA VAL A 167 8.45 8.24 -6.02
C VAL A 167 8.35 7.15 -4.94
N ILE A 168 9.24 7.19 -3.97
CA ILE A 168 9.27 6.30 -2.83
C ILE A 168 8.96 7.13 -1.60
N ILE A 169 7.94 6.75 -0.86
CA ILE A 169 7.52 7.39 0.39
C ILE A 169 7.67 6.36 1.48
N GLU A 170 8.47 6.68 2.50
CA GLU A 170 8.75 5.81 3.63
C GLU A 170 8.38 6.52 4.93
N ASP A 171 7.67 5.81 5.79
CA ASP A 171 7.28 6.30 7.11
C ASP A 171 7.39 5.18 8.14
N SER A 172 7.63 5.54 9.40
CA SER A 172 7.61 4.61 10.54
C SER A 172 6.18 4.23 10.96
N THR A 173 5.20 5.04 10.58
CA THR A 173 3.77 4.76 10.70
C THR A 173 3.16 4.52 9.33
N ALA A 174 1.98 3.92 9.28
CA ALA A 174 1.31 3.70 8.01
C ALA A 174 0.84 5.04 7.40
N LEU A 175 1.19 5.24 6.13
CA LEU A 175 0.73 6.37 5.34
C LEU A 175 -0.79 6.32 5.13
N ASP A 176 -1.43 7.48 5.13
CA ASP A 176 -2.84 7.61 4.79
C ASP A 176 -3.00 7.73 3.26
N PHE A 177 -3.45 6.67 2.63
CA PHE A 177 -3.65 6.59 1.17
C PHE A 177 -5.08 6.95 0.73
N ARG A 178 -5.85 7.66 1.55
CA ARG A 178 -7.24 7.97 1.18
C ARG A 178 -7.33 9.02 0.07
N GLU A 179 -8.32 8.82 -0.77
CA GLU A 179 -8.63 9.56 -1.99
C GLU A 179 -9.10 11.03 -1.77
N TYR A 180 -9.27 11.47 -0.53
CA TYR A 180 -9.84 12.80 -0.25
C TYR A 180 -8.74 13.84 -0.10
N ALA A 181 -8.82 14.84 -0.96
CA ALA A 181 -7.82 15.84 -1.33
C ALA A 181 -7.15 16.63 -0.18
N ASP A 182 -7.68 16.64 1.00
CA ASP A 182 -7.11 17.45 2.08
C ASP A 182 -6.08 16.69 2.93
N GLU A 183 -5.95 15.37 2.76
CA GLU A 183 -5.13 14.52 3.63
C GLU A 183 -4.47 13.32 2.93
N GLY A 184 -4.63 13.16 1.63
CA GLY A 184 -4.08 12.03 0.85
C GLY A 184 -2.73 12.35 0.20
N ILE A 185 -2.18 11.35 -0.47
CA ILE A 185 -0.98 11.52 -1.30
C ILE A 185 -1.43 11.98 -2.68
N SER A 186 -0.89 13.10 -3.15
CA SER A 186 -1.07 13.56 -4.51
C SER A 186 0.27 13.92 -5.15
N LEU A 187 0.32 13.89 -6.47
CA LEU A 187 1.45 14.38 -7.26
C LEU A 187 0.97 15.58 -8.07
N GLU A 188 1.62 16.70 -7.90
CA GLU A 188 1.39 17.88 -8.74
C GLU A 188 2.49 18.00 -9.80
N VAL A 189 2.11 18.10 -11.06
CA VAL A 189 3.01 18.35 -12.18
C VAL A 189 2.49 19.53 -12.97
N GLU A 190 3.28 20.61 -13.08
CA GLU A 190 2.91 21.85 -13.80
C GLU A 190 1.55 22.44 -13.37
N GLY A 191 1.21 22.34 -12.08
CA GLY A 191 -0.06 22.82 -11.53
C GLY A 191 -1.26 21.89 -11.76
N ILE A 192 -1.03 20.70 -12.29
CA ILE A 192 -2.06 19.66 -12.44
C ILE A 192 -1.83 18.62 -11.34
N GLU A 193 -2.84 18.44 -10.52
CA GLU A 193 -2.82 17.46 -9.45
C GLU A 193 -3.24 16.07 -9.96
N TYR A 194 -2.44 15.06 -9.62
CA TYR A 194 -2.68 13.65 -9.91
C TYR A 194 -2.86 12.92 -8.57
N PRO A 195 -4.09 12.59 -8.18
CA PRO A 195 -4.32 11.82 -6.97
C PRO A 195 -3.72 10.42 -7.12
N TYR A 196 -3.22 9.88 -6.00
CA TYR A 196 -2.77 8.48 -5.95
C TYR A 196 -4.00 7.55 -5.92
N HIS A 197 -4.05 6.60 -6.84
CA HIS A 197 -5.12 5.61 -6.97
C HIS A 197 -4.63 4.18 -6.72
#